data_f77d3b2fd1781c35b2bc96a593f28d2a
#
_entry.id   f77d3b2fd1781c35b2bc96a593f28d2a
#
_cell.length_a   1.000
_cell.length_b   1.000
_cell.length_c   1.000
_cell.angle_alpha   90.00
_cell.angle_beta   90.00
_cell.angle_gamma   90.00
#
_symmetry.space_group_name_H-M   'P 1'
#
loop_
_entity.id
_entity.type
_entity.pdbx_description
1 polymer ?
#
loop_
_entity_poly.entity_id
_entity_poly.type
_entity_poly.pdbx_seq_one_letter_code
_entity_poly.pdbx_strand_id
1 'polypeptide(L)'
;MARHLVVGPPGTGKTWFGIELVKEAISRGISSERILYASFTRAASYEARRRAIEAFPDLGENQFPFFRTLHSIAFRLLGLNTHAMFDGHKLKEFANTFKYKFSDDALDKDIFQQDIVDMGIGTEADAYLAF
;
A
#
# COMPACT_ATOMS: atom_id res chain seq x y z
N MET A 1 15.13 4.28 19.91
CA MET A 1 14.37 3.49 18.91
C MET A 1 15.32 2.45 18.33
N ALA A 2 15.04 1.16 18.48
CA ALA A 2 15.89 0.10 17.92
C ALA A 2 15.65 -0.01 16.41
N ARG A 3 16.72 -0.22 15.65
CA ARG A 3 16.65 -0.48 14.21
C ARG A 3 17.22 -1.87 13.96
N HIS A 4 16.51 -2.68 13.22
CA HIS A 4 16.92 -4.03 12.87
C HIS A 4 17.03 -4.16 11.35
N LEU A 5 18.13 -4.72 10.88
CA LEU A 5 18.32 -5.08 9.47
C LEU A 5 18.29 -6.62 9.36
N VAL A 6 17.33 -7.12 8.60
CA VAL A 6 17.18 -8.56 8.34
C VAL A 6 17.46 -8.83 6.86
N VAL A 7 18.52 -9.55 6.57
CA VAL A 7 18.98 -9.87 5.23
C VAL A 7 18.88 -11.36 4.99
N GLY A 8 18.49 -11.75 3.78
CA GLY A 8 18.43 -13.15 3.37
C GLY A 8 17.82 -13.33 1.98
N PRO A 9 18.13 -14.41 1.28
CA PRO A 9 17.54 -14.73 -0.02
C PRO A 9 16.01 -14.98 0.07
N PRO A 10 15.30 -15.11 -1.06
CA PRO A 10 13.90 -15.53 -1.07
C PRO A 10 13.70 -16.85 -0.30
N GLY A 11 12.57 -16.98 0.39
CA GLY A 11 12.23 -18.20 1.14
C GLY A 11 12.84 -18.34 2.55
N THR A 12 13.67 -17.42 3.01
CA THR A 12 14.33 -17.48 4.34
C THR A 12 13.47 -17.00 5.51
N GLY A 13 12.17 -16.80 5.32
CA GLY A 13 11.29 -16.45 6.43
C GLY A 13 11.28 -14.97 6.82
N LYS A 14 11.81 -14.04 6.00
CA LYS A 14 11.81 -12.60 6.33
C LYS A 14 10.40 -12.03 6.62
N THR A 15 9.43 -12.44 5.82
CA THR A 15 8.02 -12.05 6.03
C THR A 15 7.47 -12.64 7.32
N TRP A 16 7.79 -13.89 7.61
CA TRP A 16 7.43 -14.55 8.87
C TRP A 16 8.00 -13.78 10.08
N PHE A 17 9.29 -13.46 10.03
CA PHE A 17 9.94 -12.66 11.08
C PHE A 17 9.26 -11.28 11.26
N GLY A 18 8.87 -10.62 10.15
CA GLY A 18 8.12 -9.36 10.22
C GLY A 18 6.78 -9.52 10.96
N ILE A 19 6.05 -10.61 10.71
CA ILE A 19 4.79 -10.89 11.42
C ILE A 19 5.03 -11.22 12.90
N GLU A 20 6.11 -11.90 13.26
CA GLU A 20 6.44 -12.12 14.68
C GLU A 20 6.73 -10.80 15.40
N LEU A 21 7.38 -9.83 14.76
CA LEU A 21 7.53 -8.49 15.34
C LEU A 21 6.19 -7.76 15.51
N VAL A 22 5.25 -7.95 14.60
CA VAL A 22 3.88 -7.43 14.73
C VAL A 22 3.17 -8.05 15.93
N LYS A 23 3.27 -9.38 16.11
CA LYS A 23 2.72 -10.09 17.27
C LYS A 23 3.31 -9.56 18.59
N GLU A 24 4.61 -9.38 18.64
CA GLU A 24 5.28 -8.81 19.80
C GLU A 24 4.79 -7.38 20.09
N ALA A 25 4.63 -6.53 19.07
CA ALA A 25 4.13 -5.18 19.24
C ALA A 25 2.69 -5.16 19.82
N ILE A 26 1.80 -5.99 19.28
CA ILE A 26 0.42 -6.12 19.78
C ILE A 26 0.38 -6.66 21.20
N SER A 27 1.19 -7.67 21.53
CA SER A 27 1.26 -8.21 22.90
C SER A 27 1.73 -7.19 23.92
N ARG A 28 2.48 -6.18 23.49
CA ARG A 28 2.90 -5.03 24.29
C ARG A 28 1.84 -3.91 24.37
N GLY A 29 0.65 -4.13 23.81
CA GLY A 29 -0.46 -3.17 23.83
C GLY A 29 -0.39 -2.11 22.74
N ILE A 30 0.43 -2.27 21.71
CA ILE A 30 0.44 -1.36 20.56
C ILE A 30 -0.76 -1.72 19.67
N SER A 31 -1.64 -0.75 19.43
CA SER A 31 -2.77 -0.91 18.53
C SER A 31 -2.30 -1.26 17.10
N SER A 32 -2.98 -2.18 16.44
CA SER A 32 -2.73 -2.57 15.05
C SER A 32 -2.77 -1.39 14.08
N GLU A 33 -3.58 -0.38 14.36
CA GLU A 33 -3.67 0.87 13.59
C GLU A 33 -2.40 1.73 13.66
N ARG A 34 -1.53 1.48 14.63
CA ARG A 34 -0.25 2.17 14.80
C ARG A 34 0.94 1.39 14.25
N ILE A 35 0.67 0.24 13.64
CA ILE A 35 1.70 -0.63 13.05
C ILE A 35 1.68 -0.46 11.54
N LEU A 36 2.82 -0.02 10.98
CA LEU A 36 3.00 0.13 9.56
C LEU A 36 3.84 -1.03 9.01
N TYR A 37 3.30 -1.73 8.02
CA TYR A 37 4.01 -2.74 7.22
C TYR A 37 3.99 -2.32 5.76
N ALA A 38 5.13 -1.90 5.24
CA ALA A 38 5.27 -1.43 3.87
C ALA A 38 6.02 -2.44 2.99
N SER A 39 5.55 -2.64 1.78
CA SER A 39 6.25 -3.40 0.74
C SER A 39 6.25 -2.66 -0.59
N PHE A 40 7.08 -3.09 -1.54
CA PHE A 40 7.06 -2.54 -2.89
C PHE A 40 5.96 -3.16 -3.76
N THR A 41 5.67 -4.44 -3.53
CA THR A 41 4.70 -5.17 -4.35
C THR A 41 3.40 -5.38 -3.60
N ARG A 42 2.29 -5.39 -4.32
CA ARG A 42 0.96 -5.70 -3.79
C ARG A 42 0.90 -7.10 -3.22
N ALA A 43 1.41 -8.09 -3.97
CA ALA A 43 1.43 -9.47 -3.53
C ALA A 43 2.07 -9.61 -2.14
N ALA A 44 3.19 -8.91 -1.88
CA ALA A 44 3.85 -8.94 -0.58
C ALA A 44 3.03 -8.25 0.52
N SER A 45 2.36 -7.12 0.22
CA SER A 45 1.50 -6.45 1.20
C SER A 45 0.25 -7.25 1.53
N TYR A 46 -0.38 -7.87 0.53
CA TYR A 46 -1.53 -8.76 0.73
C TYR A 46 -1.16 -10.00 1.55
N GLU A 47 -0.05 -10.65 1.23
CA GLU A 47 0.42 -11.81 1.97
C GLU A 47 0.72 -11.47 3.43
N ALA A 48 1.38 -10.34 3.68
CA ALA A 48 1.64 -9.88 5.04
C ALA A 48 0.34 -9.58 5.81
N ARG A 49 -0.61 -8.90 5.17
CA ARG A 49 -1.92 -8.59 5.77
C ARG A 49 -2.71 -9.86 6.07
N ARG A 50 -2.78 -10.81 5.12
CA ARG A 50 -3.42 -12.09 5.32
C ARG A 50 -2.86 -12.83 6.53
N ARG A 51 -1.53 -12.93 6.64
CA ARG A 51 -0.86 -13.57 7.77
C ARG A 51 -1.10 -12.85 9.10
N ALA A 52 -1.18 -11.51 9.08
CA ALA A 52 -1.53 -10.76 10.27
C ALA A 52 -2.96 -11.04 10.72
N ILE A 53 -3.93 -11.07 9.82
CA ILE A 53 -5.33 -11.43 10.11
C ILE A 53 -5.43 -12.87 10.64
N GLU A 54 -4.74 -13.83 10.04
CA GLU A 54 -4.70 -15.20 10.51
C GLU A 54 -4.10 -15.34 11.93
N ALA A 55 -3.11 -14.49 12.24
CA ALA A 55 -2.49 -14.46 13.58
C ALA A 55 -3.38 -13.79 14.64
N PHE A 56 -4.32 -12.95 14.24
CA PHE A 56 -5.21 -12.18 15.11
C PHE A 56 -6.65 -12.22 14.59
N PRO A 57 -7.31 -13.38 14.64
CA PRO A 57 -8.66 -13.54 14.08
C PRO A 57 -9.70 -12.62 14.75
N ASP A 58 -9.47 -12.24 15.99
CA ASP A 58 -10.34 -11.35 16.76
C ASP A 58 -10.30 -9.89 16.32
N LEU A 59 -9.26 -9.50 15.55
CA LEU A 59 -9.06 -8.12 15.13
C LEU A 59 -9.68 -7.80 13.76
N GLY A 60 -10.34 -8.66 13.06
CA GLY A 60 -10.98 -8.40 11.78
C GLY A 60 -10.09 -7.76 10.69
N GLU A 61 -10.57 -7.70 9.46
CA GLU A 61 -9.78 -7.24 8.31
C GLU A 61 -9.41 -5.75 8.33
N ASN A 62 -10.23 -4.90 8.93
CA ASN A 62 -10.03 -3.46 8.94
C ASN A 62 -8.98 -2.98 9.96
N GLN A 63 -8.47 -3.89 10.79
CA GLN A 63 -7.56 -3.56 11.88
C GLN A 63 -6.10 -3.37 11.47
N PHE A 64 -5.75 -3.60 10.20
CA PHE A 64 -4.40 -3.38 9.67
C PHE A 64 -4.38 -2.37 8.52
N PRO A 65 -4.79 -1.11 8.73
CA PRO A 65 -4.97 -0.13 7.66
C PRO A 65 -3.66 0.25 6.96
N PHE A 66 -2.51 0.07 7.62
CA PHE A 66 -1.20 0.42 7.10
C PHE A 66 -0.36 -0.79 6.64
N PHE A 67 -0.99 -1.95 6.41
CA PHE A 67 -0.37 -3.08 5.72
C PHE A 67 -0.57 -2.93 4.20
N ARG A 68 0.25 -2.11 3.58
CA ARG A 68 0.06 -1.65 2.20
C ARG A 68 1.37 -1.51 1.44
N THR A 69 1.27 -1.22 0.15
CA THR A 69 2.45 -0.80 -0.62
C THR A 69 2.94 0.57 -0.15
N LEU A 70 4.24 0.81 -0.29
CA LEU A 70 4.85 2.10 0.07
C LEU A 70 4.15 3.27 -0.63
N HIS A 71 3.80 3.11 -1.91
CA HIS A 71 3.08 4.13 -2.68
C HIS A 71 1.70 4.44 -2.09
N SER A 72 0.93 3.40 -1.74
CA SER A 72 -0.39 3.57 -1.13
C SER A 72 -0.32 4.26 0.24
N ILE A 73 0.71 3.97 1.04
CA ILE A 73 0.93 4.65 2.32
C ILE A 73 1.28 6.12 2.10
N ALA A 74 2.21 6.42 1.19
CA ALA A 74 2.59 7.79 0.86
C ALA A 74 1.39 8.61 0.36
N PHE A 75 0.56 8.02 -0.50
CA PHE A 75 -0.64 8.63 -1.03
C PHE A 75 -1.62 9.04 0.08
N ARG A 76 -1.87 8.14 1.04
CA ARG A 76 -2.74 8.41 2.20
C ARG A 76 -2.15 9.49 3.12
N LEU A 77 -0.87 9.39 3.44
CA LEU A 77 -0.21 10.35 4.33
C LEU A 77 -0.16 11.77 3.76
N LEU A 78 -0.13 11.89 2.43
CA LEU A 78 -0.16 13.17 1.73
C LEU A 78 -1.59 13.71 1.52
N GLY A 79 -2.63 12.96 1.90
CA GLY A 79 -4.02 13.34 1.68
C GLY A 79 -4.38 13.52 0.20
N LEU A 80 -3.69 12.80 -0.68
CA LEU A 80 -3.92 12.91 -2.12
C LEU A 80 -5.22 12.19 -2.50
N ASN A 81 -5.91 12.75 -3.48
CA ASN A 81 -7.05 12.11 -4.15
C ASN A 81 -6.69 11.72 -5.59
N THR A 82 -7.54 10.95 -6.25
CA THR A 82 -7.31 10.48 -7.62
C THR A 82 -7.15 11.62 -8.62
N HIS A 83 -7.77 12.77 -8.37
CA HIS A 83 -7.63 13.95 -9.23
C HIS A 83 -6.23 14.59 -9.14
N ALA A 84 -5.51 14.36 -8.05
CA ALA A 84 -4.12 14.82 -7.89
C ALA A 84 -3.11 13.92 -8.61
N MET A 85 -3.52 12.72 -9.05
CA MET A 85 -2.62 11.82 -9.78
C MET A 85 -2.46 12.25 -11.24
N PHE A 86 -1.25 12.10 -11.73
CA PHE A 86 -0.93 12.29 -13.13
C PHE A 86 -1.19 10.99 -13.87
N ASP A 87 -2.41 10.82 -14.34
CA ASP A 87 -2.87 9.62 -15.04
C ASP A 87 -2.57 9.67 -16.55
N GLY A 88 -2.91 8.59 -17.26
CA GLY A 88 -2.70 8.51 -18.72
C GLY A 88 -3.45 9.58 -19.52
N HIS A 89 -4.58 10.10 -19.02
CA HIS A 89 -5.31 11.19 -19.67
C HIS A 89 -4.53 12.51 -19.55
N LYS A 90 -4.09 12.85 -18.36
CA LYS A 90 -3.27 14.06 -18.11
C LYS A 90 -1.93 13.97 -18.81
N LEU A 91 -1.36 12.76 -18.93
CA LEU A 91 -0.14 12.53 -19.70
C LEU A 91 -0.34 12.84 -21.19
N LYS A 92 -1.48 12.41 -21.77
CA LYS A 92 -1.83 12.74 -23.16
C LYS A 92 -2.06 14.23 -23.37
N GLU A 93 -2.77 14.87 -22.44
CA GLU A 93 -3.01 16.31 -22.47
C GLU A 93 -1.68 17.08 -22.41
N PHE A 94 -0.80 16.69 -21.50
CA PHE A 94 0.56 17.23 -21.40
C PHE A 94 1.36 17.01 -22.68
N ALA A 95 1.33 15.79 -23.25
CA ALA A 95 2.00 15.47 -24.50
C ALA A 95 1.53 16.37 -25.65
N ASN A 96 0.22 16.58 -25.77
CA ASN A 96 -0.37 17.43 -26.81
C ASN A 96 0.01 18.91 -26.62
N THR A 97 -0.02 19.39 -25.37
CA THR A 97 0.29 20.79 -25.03
C THR A 97 1.75 21.13 -25.32
N PHE A 98 2.65 20.25 -24.93
CA PHE A 98 4.10 20.48 -25.02
C PHE A 98 4.76 19.78 -26.21
N LYS A 99 3.98 19.14 -27.08
CA LYS A 99 4.45 18.41 -28.27
C LYS A 99 5.46 17.29 -27.97
N TYR A 100 5.34 16.66 -26.82
CA TYR A 100 6.12 15.47 -26.47
C TYR A 100 5.47 14.21 -27.06
N LYS A 101 6.31 13.24 -27.45
CA LYS A 101 5.87 11.89 -27.82
C LYS A 101 6.28 10.93 -26.72
N PHE A 102 5.32 10.25 -26.14
CA PHE A 102 5.55 9.14 -25.20
C PHE A 102 5.45 7.82 -25.95
N SER A 103 6.18 6.80 -25.51
CA SER A 103 5.99 5.44 -26.00
C SER A 103 4.61 4.92 -25.56
N ASP A 104 4.02 4.03 -26.35
CA ASP A 104 2.71 3.43 -26.01
C ASP A 104 2.75 2.68 -24.67
N ASP A 105 3.87 2.10 -24.29
CA ASP A 105 4.09 1.44 -22.99
C ASP A 105 3.92 2.40 -21.80
N ALA A 106 4.26 3.69 -21.97
CA ALA A 106 4.08 4.71 -20.94
C ALA A 106 2.61 5.11 -20.72
N LEU A 107 1.74 4.73 -21.65
CA LEU A 107 0.31 5.05 -21.67
C LEU A 107 -0.56 3.85 -21.23
N ASP A 108 0.05 2.75 -20.83
CA ASP A 108 -0.66 1.53 -20.46
C ASP A 108 -1.54 1.79 -19.23
N LYS A 109 -2.85 1.80 -19.50
CA LYS A 109 -3.88 2.21 -18.52
C LYS A 109 -4.04 1.22 -17.37
N ASP A 110 -3.66 -0.04 -17.57
CA ASP A 110 -4.00 -1.10 -16.63
C ASP A 110 -3.15 -1.05 -15.37
N ILE A 111 -1.91 -0.55 -15.46
CA ILE A 111 -1.01 -0.45 -14.30
C ILE A 111 -1.53 0.60 -13.31
N PHE A 112 -1.99 1.76 -13.79
CA PHE A 112 -2.47 2.84 -12.92
C PHE A 112 -3.89 2.63 -12.40
N GLN A 113 -4.81 2.09 -13.21
CA GLN A 113 -6.19 1.86 -12.76
C GLN A 113 -6.26 0.79 -11.68
N GLN A 114 -5.45 -0.25 -11.79
CA GLN A 114 -5.40 -1.31 -10.79
C GLN A 114 -4.79 -0.81 -9.47
N ASP A 115 -3.81 0.11 -9.53
CA ASP A 115 -3.25 0.76 -8.34
C ASP A 115 -4.28 1.61 -7.61
N ILE A 116 -5.16 2.29 -8.32
CA ILE A 116 -6.24 3.11 -7.76
C ILE A 116 -7.26 2.25 -7.02
N VAL A 117 -7.70 1.13 -7.62
CA VAL A 117 -8.66 0.19 -7.01
C VAL A 117 -8.09 -0.42 -5.72
N ASP A 118 -6.83 -0.83 -5.74
CA ASP A 118 -6.19 -1.43 -4.56
C ASP A 118 -5.80 -0.39 -3.48
N MET A 119 -5.73 0.88 -3.84
CA MET A 119 -5.62 1.96 -2.86
C MET A 119 -6.94 2.17 -2.09
N GLY A 120 -8.04 1.51 -2.51
CA GLY A 120 -9.37 1.69 -1.92
C GLY A 120 -9.94 3.09 -2.22
N ILE A 121 -9.55 3.72 -3.32
CA ILE A 121 -9.91 5.10 -3.67
C ILE A 121 -11.02 5.11 -4.75
N GLY A 122 -11.77 4.05 -4.87
CA GLY A 122 -12.75 3.91 -5.95
C GLY A 122 -14.21 3.80 -5.52
N THR A 123 -14.50 3.76 -4.24
CA THR A 123 -15.86 3.67 -3.74
C THR A 123 -16.22 4.89 -2.90
N GLU A 124 -17.45 5.38 -3.04
CA GLU A 124 -18.00 6.50 -2.24
C GLU A 124 -17.87 6.28 -0.72
N ALA A 125 -17.66 5.03 -0.28
CA ALA A 125 -17.44 4.70 1.13
C ALA A 125 -16.12 5.24 1.70
N ASP A 126 -15.11 5.47 0.87
CA ASP A 126 -13.79 5.96 1.34
C ASP A 126 -13.73 7.48 1.58
N ALA A 127 -14.72 8.23 1.09
CA ALA A 127 -14.85 9.66 1.37
C ALA A 127 -15.22 9.95 2.84
N TYR A 128 -15.77 8.99 3.56
CA TYR A 128 -16.21 9.14 4.96
C TYR A 128 -15.15 8.76 6.01
N LEU A 129 -14.03 8.16 5.61
CA LEU A 129 -12.94 7.79 6.52
C LEU A 129 -11.75 8.76 6.51
N ALA A 130 -11.91 9.92 5.90
CA ALA A 130 -10.87 10.96 5.82
C ALA A 130 -11.01 12.06 6.88
N PHE A 131 -11.85 11.85 7.93
CA PHE A 131 -11.97 12.75 9.08
C PHE A 131 -11.68 12.05 10.39
#